data_e57f0a34af7aa741ea05ea173f6f0e09
#
_entry.id   e57f0a34af7aa741ea05ea173f6f0e09
#
_cell.length_a   1.000
_cell.length_b   1.000
_cell.length_c   1.000
_cell.angle_alpha   90.00
_cell.angle_beta   90.00
_cell.angle_gamma   90.00
#
_symmetry.space_group_name_H-M   'P 1'
#
loop_
_entity.id
_entity.type
_entity.pdbx_description
1 polymer ?
#
loop_
_entity_poly.entity_id
_entity_poly.type
_entity_poly.pdbx_seq_one_letter_code
_entity_poly.pdbx_strand_id
1 'polypeptide(L)'
;MHGEIKITVLRCGTMSVLPYQADIRRKNPLARRVELPVNVFLIRHPVHGNILIDTGWSADVCGILPAYLKDFYRPKIGEGETAREQLEKMGILPEDIDLVLLSHLDVDHTCALRDFAGRAKRTVCSELEYFYSCRYVYKARQVWDTWMPYITNEKDRLCYRASVLGPAGRGFDIFGDDSVICIYTPGHTDGNFTTLVNQSPSDRFKEHGDGRYGGEFAVIAGDTAFSRRNLDEMSVPGYGFDRRMQLRSIEFLKKLEADRNCRAILFSHSTPDNSEIILK
;
A
#
# COMPACT_ATOMS: atom_id res chain seq x y z
N MET A 1 -23.20 2.60 -18.51
CA MET A 1 -21.84 3.15 -18.67
C MET A 1 -21.17 3.04 -17.30
N HIS A 2 -20.17 2.20 -17.17
CA HIS A 2 -19.36 2.17 -15.96
C HIS A 2 -18.55 3.47 -15.94
N GLY A 3 -18.62 4.25 -14.86
CA GLY A 3 -17.84 5.48 -14.73
C GLY A 3 -16.34 5.18 -14.67
N GLU A 4 -15.48 6.14 -14.98
CA GLU A 4 -14.03 5.98 -14.91
C GLU A 4 -13.58 5.80 -13.45
N ILE A 5 -12.65 4.88 -13.20
CA ILE A 5 -11.95 4.79 -11.92
C ILE A 5 -10.68 5.65 -12.01
N LYS A 6 -10.49 6.54 -11.04
CA LYS A 6 -9.30 7.39 -10.94
C LYS A 6 -8.46 7.02 -9.75
N ILE A 7 -7.17 6.83 -9.96
CA ILE A 7 -6.20 6.62 -8.87
C ILE A 7 -5.27 7.83 -8.85
N THR A 8 -5.28 8.57 -7.76
CA THR A 8 -4.40 9.73 -7.55
C THR A 8 -3.32 9.37 -6.53
N VAL A 9 -2.07 9.68 -6.85
CA VAL A 9 -0.94 9.49 -5.95
C VAL A 9 -0.73 10.77 -5.14
N LEU A 10 -0.85 10.66 -3.82
CA LEU A 10 -0.60 11.72 -2.86
C LEU A 10 0.80 11.51 -2.26
N ARG A 11 1.72 12.42 -2.51
CA ARG A 11 3.07 12.35 -1.96
C ARG A 11 3.06 12.96 -0.55
N CYS A 12 3.17 12.12 0.47
CA CYS A 12 3.08 12.48 1.88
C CYS A 12 4.47 12.60 2.51
N GLY A 13 5.27 13.54 1.98
CA GLY A 13 6.64 13.74 2.43
C GLY A 13 7.62 12.67 1.96
N THR A 14 8.74 12.52 2.70
CA THR A 14 9.81 11.59 2.38
C THR A 14 10.34 10.90 3.63
N MET A 15 11.08 9.80 3.42
CA MET A 15 11.94 9.19 4.42
C MET A 15 13.37 9.09 3.88
N SER A 16 14.36 9.15 4.77
CA SER A 16 15.76 8.98 4.42
C SER A 16 16.29 7.70 5.03
N VAL A 17 16.63 6.72 4.19
CA VAL A 17 17.02 5.37 4.58
C VAL A 17 18.43 5.02 4.12
N LEU A 18 19.07 4.04 4.76
CA LEU A 18 20.32 3.49 4.24
C LEU A 18 20.04 2.69 2.95
N PRO A 19 20.95 2.70 1.97
CA PRO A 19 20.70 2.05 0.67
C PRO A 19 20.29 0.59 0.75
N TYR A 20 20.80 -0.19 1.74
CA TYR A 20 20.43 -1.58 1.92
C TYR A 20 18.99 -1.74 2.43
N GLN A 21 18.42 -0.72 3.08
CA GLN A 21 17.02 -0.74 3.50
C GLN A 21 16.08 -0.72 2.29
N ALA A 22 16.44 0.03 1.26
CA ALA A 22 15.70 0.06 0.00
C ALA A 22 16.00 -1.13 -0.93
N ASP A 23 17.23 -1.66 -0.86
CA ASP A 23 17.66 -2.82 -1.66
C ASP A 23 18.75 -3.59 -0.89
N ILE A 24 18.43 -4.80 -0.45
CA ILE A 24 19.30 -5.64 0.39
C ILE A 24 20.68 -5.92 -0.24
N ARG A 25 20.83 -5.79 -1.55
CA ARG A 25 22.10 -5.99 -2.25
C ARG A 25 23.06 -4.82 -2.07
N ARG A 26 22.57 -3.65 -1.66
CA ARG A 26 23.35 -2.41 -1.49
C ARG A 26 23.97 -2.31 -0.10
N LYS A 27 24.86 -3.24 0.23
CA LYS A 27 25.39 -3.45 1.57
C LYS A 27 26.54 -2.52 1.99
N ASN A 28 26.85 -1.47 1.24
CA ASN A 28 27.92 -0.55 1.63
C ASN A 28 27.50 0.28 2.87
N PRO A 29 28.08 0.07 4.06
CA PRO A 29 27.70 0.79 5.27
C PRO A 29 28.11 2.27 5.26
N LEU A 30 29.05 2.64 4.39
CA LEU A 30 29.52 4.02 4.21
C LEU A 30 28.72 4.76 3.13
N ALA A 31 27.76 4.11 2.48
CA ALA A 31 26.97 4.76 1.47
C ALA A 31 26.07 5.85 2.07
N ARG A 32 25.94 6.96 1.35
CA ARG A 32 25.00 8.01 1.72
C ARG A 32 23.57 7.46 1.74
N ARG A 33 22.79 7.95 2.69
CA ARG A 33 21.36 7.65 2.76
C ARG A 33 20.66 8.05 1.46
N VAL A 34 19.62 7.36 1.11
CA VAL A 34 18.75 7.68 -0.02
C VAL A 34 17.44 8.25 0.50
N GLU A 35 16.93 9.25 -0.18
CA GLU A 35 15.62 9.81 0.11
C GLU A 35 14.57 9.10 -0.74
N LEU A 36 13.53 8.61 -0.11
CA LEU A 36 12.41 7.91 -0.74
C LEU A 36 11.12 8.68 -0.43
N PRO A 37 10.23 8.85 -1.39
CA PRO A 37 8.90 9.40 -1.12
C PRO A 37 8.08 8.42 -0.27
N VAL A 38 7.09 8.94 0.43
CA VAL A 38 6.02 8.17 1.05
C VAL A 38 4.74 8.51 0.33
N ASN A 39 4.20 7.56 -0.43
CA ASN A 39 3.02 7.76 -1.25
C ASN A 39 1.80 7.12 -0.59
N VAL A 40 0.69 7.81 -0.70
CA VAL A 40 -0.66 7.36 -0.36
C VAL A 40 -1.48 7.39 -1.64
N PHE A 41 -2.46 6.51 -1.79
CA PHE A 41 -3.21 6.42 -3.02
C PHE A 41 -4.70 6.62 -2.76
N LEU A 42 -5.28 7.60 -3.45
CA LEU A 42 -6.73 7.83 -3.47
C LEU A 42 -7.32 7.16 -4.71
N ILE A 43 -8.22 6.20 -4.50
CA ILE A 43 -9.05 5.61 -5.56
C ILE A 43 -10.42 6.30 -5.50
N ARG A 44 -10.80 6.99 -6.56
CA ARG A 44 -12.16 7.50 -6.75
C ARG A 44 -12.93 6.53 -7.61
N HIS A 45 -13.78 5.74 -6.97
CA HIS A 45 -14.56 4.69 -7.61
C HIS A 45 -15.99 5.16 -7.86
N PRO A 46 -16.54 5.01 -9.08
CA PRO A 46 -17.86 5.56 -9.44
C PRO A 46 -19.03 4.98 -8.63
N VAL A 47 -18.86 3.77 -8.07
CA VAL A 47 -19.90 3.07 -7.29
C VAL A 47 -19.57 3.06 -5.80
N HIS A 48 -18.29 2.85 -5.45
CA HIS A 48 -17.87 2.62 -4.07
C HIS A 48 -17.25 3.85 -3.39
N GLY A 49 -17.23 5.00 -4.10
CA GLY A 49 -16.77 6.28 -3.54
C GLY A 49 -15.26 6.40 -3.40
N ASN A 50 -14.82 7.04 -2.33
CA ASN A 50 -13.42 7.36 -2.10
C ASN A 50 -12.74 6.30 -1.22
N ILE A 51 -11.73 5.64 -1.77
CA ILE A 51 -10.96 4.62 -1.06
C ILE A 51 -9.52 5.12 -0.93
N LEU A 52 -9.01 5.15 0.29
CA LEU A 52 -7.65 5.56 0.59
C LEU A 52 -6.79 4.33 0.90
N ILE A 53 -5.67 4.18 0.21
CA ILE A 53 -4.70 3.13 0.49
C ILE A 53 -3.55 3.74 1.25
N ASP A 54 -3.38 3.31 2.52
CA ASP A 54 -2.46 3.83 3.51
C ASP A 54 -2.75 5.30 3.89
N THR A 55 -1.97 5.88 4.80
CA THR A 55 -2.21 7.24 5.30
C THR A 55 -0.97 8.13 5.31
N GLY A 56 0.24 7.56 5.18
CA GLY A 56 1.49 8.32 5.11
C GLY A 56 1.89 8.97 6.43
N TRP A 57 2.77 9.96 6.35
CA TRP A 57 3.23 10.71 7.49
C TRP A 57 2.18 11.71 7.99
N SER A 58 2.06 11.83 9.31
CA SER A 58 1.32 12.91 9.97
C SER A 58 2.15 14.19 10.00
N ALA A 59 1.50 15.36 10.03
CA ALA A 59 2.16 16.65 10.24
C ALA A 59 2.99 16.66 11.55
N ASP A 60 2.54 15.94 12.58
CA ASP A 60 3.23 15.77 13.86
C ASP A 60 4.06 14.49 13.95
N VAL A 61 4.62 14.03 12.84
CA VAL A 61 5.42 12.79 12.80
C VAL A 61 6.55 12.80 13.84
N CYS A 62 7.17 13.94 14.07
CA CYS A 62 8.23 14.09 15.07
C CYS A 62 7.74 13.93 16.53
N GLY A 63 6.49 14.24 16.82
CA GLY A 63 5.86 14.00 18.12
C GLY A 63 5.45 12.53 18.31
N ILE A 64 5.05 11.86 17.24
CA ILE A 64 4.54 10.50 17.25
C ILE A 64 5.67 9.46 17.35
N LEU A 65 6.74 9.63 16.57
CA LEU A 65 7.80 8.64 16.49
C LEU A 65 8.71 8.62 17.73
N PRO A 66 9.02 7.46 18.28
CA PRO A 66 10.09 7.31 19.26
C PRO A 66 11.47 7.60 18.62
N ALA A 67 12.45 7.97 19.43
CA ALA A 67 13.76 8.45 18.96
C ALA A 67 14.45 7.49 17.98
N TYR A 68 14.37 6.18 18.22
CA TYR A 68 15.02 5.19 17.34
C TYR A 68 14.35 5.11 15.95
N LEU A 69 13.03 5.32 15.84
CA LEU A 69 12.35 5.37 14.54
C LEU A 69 12.61 6.69 13.82
N LYS A 70 12.74 7.81 14.57
CA LYS A 70 13.18 9.08 13.98
C LYS A 70 14.54 8.96 13.31
N ASP A 71 15.51 8.30 13.96
CA ASP A 71 16.82 8.08 13.35
C ASP A 71 16.78 7.05 12.22
N PHE A 72 15.93 6.03 12.35
CA PHE A 72 15.77 5.00 11.34
C PHE A 72 15.19 5.55 10.04
N TYR A 73 14.04 6.23 10.09
CA TYR A 73 13.32 6.73 8.93
C TYR A 73 13.72 8.15 8.51
N ARG A 74 14.14 8.99 9.47
CA ARG A 74 14.39 10.42 9.25
C ARG A 74 13.29 11.08 8.42
N PRO A 75 12.05 11.01 8.90
CA PRO A 75 10.91 11.49 8.13
C PRO A 75 11.01 13.00 7.90
N LYS A 76 10.54 13.44 6.74
CA LYS A 76 10.36 14.85 6.40
C LYS A 76 8.99 15.00 5.78
N ILE A 77 8.24 15.98 6.26
CA ILE A 77 6.96 16.37 5.71
C ILE A 77 6.83 17.89 5.80
N GLY A 78 6.44 18.51 4.71
CA GLY A 78 6.17 19.94 4.61
C GLY A 78 4.71 20.29 4.88
N GLU A 79 4.43 21.56 5.01
CA GLU A 79 3.07 22.09 5.09
C GLU A 79 2.32 21.78 3.79
N GLY A 80 1.10 21.27 3.93
CA GLY A 80 0.25 20.89 2.79
C GLY A 80 0.61 19.57 2.12
N GLU A 81 1.55 18.79 2.68
CA GLU A 81 1.98 17.50 2.13
C GLU A 81 1.30 16.29 2.79
N THR A 82 0.59 16.42 3.92
CA THR A 82 -0.14 15.28 4.48
C THR A 82 -1.25 14.81 3.53
N ALA A 83 -1.61 13.52 3.61
CA ALA A 83 -2.72 12.99 2.81
C ALA A 83 -4.01 13.80 3.04
N ARG A 84 -4.31 14.15 4.30
CA ARG A 84 -5.46 14.95 4.67
C ARG A 84 -5.44 16.33 4.00
N GLU A 85 -4.35 17.10 4.10
CA GLU A 85 -4.26 18.44 3.52
C GLU A 85 -4.37 18.43 1.99
N GLN A 86 -3.82 17.39 1.33
CA GLN A 86 -3.95 17.23 -0.11
C GLN A 86 -5.38 16.89 -0.52
N LEU A 87 -6.06 16.01 0.23
CA LEU A 87 -7.48 15.69 0.00
C LEU A 87 -8.38 16.90 0.22
N GLU A 88 -8.16 17.68 1.29
CA GLU A 88 -8.90 18.91 1.56
C GLU A 88 -8.75 19.92 0.42
N LYS A 89 -7.55 20.07 -0.18
CA LYS A 89 -7.34 20.90 -1.39
C LYS A 89 -8.13 20.41 -2.61
N MET A 90 -8.44 19.10 -2.66
CA MET A 90 -9.29 18.49 -3.69
C MET A 90 -10.79 18.57 -3.34
N GLY A 91 -11.16 19.18 -2.21
CA GLY A 91 -12.54 19.25 -1.73
C GLY A 91 -13.05 17.95 -1.10
N ILE A 92 -12.14 17.05 -0.68
CA ILE A 92 -12.48 15.77 -0.06
C ILE A 92 -12.10 15.83 1.42
N LEU A 93 -13.08 15.73 2.29
CA LEU A 93 -12.88 15.71 3.74
C LEU A 93 -12.65 14.28 4.23
N PRO A 94 -12.07 14.05 5.41
CA PRO A 94 -11.95 12.73 6.01
C PRO A 94 -13.27 11.95 6.09
N GLU A 95 -14.37 12.63 6.28
CA GLU A 95 -15.74 12.09 6.34
C GLU A 95 -16.25 11.59 4.97
N ASP A 96 -15.67 12.08 3.87
CA ASP A 96 -15.98 11.67 2.50
C ASP A 96 -15.22 10.40 2.08
N ILE A 97 -14.32 9.89 2.95
CA ILE A 97 -13.60 8.65 2.71
C ILE A 97 -14.49 7.46 3.10
N ASP A 98 -14.83 6.65 2.13
CA ASP A 98 -15.67 5.47 2.33
C ASP A 98 -14.89 4.32 2.97
N LEU A 99 -13.62 4.18 2.62
CA LEU A 99 -12.76 3.11 3.10
C LEU A 99 -11.30 3.53 3.17
N VAL A 100 -10.64 3.24 4.30
CA VAL A 100 -9.19 3.24 4.43
C VAL A 100 -8.70 1.79 4.43
N LEU A 101 -7.87 1.43 3.46
CA LEU A 101 -7.20 0.14 3.36
C LEU A 101 -5.75 0.30 3.78
N LEU A 102 -5.32 -0.40 4.83
CA LEU A 102 -3.93 -0.40 5.27
C LEU A 102 -3.23 -1.64 4.69
N SER A 103 -2.31 -1.40 3.75
CA SER A 103 -1.56 -2.46 3.06
C SER A 103 -0.78 -3.33 4.04
N HIS A 104 -0.23 -2.70 5.07
CA HIS A 104 0.40 -3.26 6.25
C HIS A 104 0.48 -2.19 7.36
N LEU A 105 1.10 -2.50 8.50
CA LEU A 105 1.03 -1.63 9.68
C LEU A 105 2.37 -0.98 10.06
N ASP A 106 3.32 -0.87 9.15
CA ASP A 106 4.52 -0.06 9.37
C ASP A 106 4.16 1.43 9.50
N VAL A 107 4.96 2.17 10.27
CA VAL A 107 4.55 3.49 10.74
C VAL A 107 4.40 4.53 9.64
N ASP A 108 5.14 4.41 8.55
CA ASP A 108 5.04 5.30 7.39
C ASP A 108 3.76 5.06 6.55
N HIS A 109 3.03 3.98 6.82
CA HIS A 109 1.72 3.68 6.25
C HIS A 109 0.57 4.05 7.19
N THR A 110 0.83 4.12 8.51
CA THR A 110 -0.21 4.31 9.53
C THR A 110 -0.12 5.61 10.32
N CYS A 111 0.97 6.37 10.18
CA CYS A 111 1.27 7.52 11.04
C CYS A 111 0.15 8.57 11.08
N ALA A 112 -0.49 8.84 9.92
CA ALA A 112 -1.59 9.80 9.83
C ALA A 112 -2.99 9.16 9.94
N LEU A 113 -3.11 7.88 10.31
CA LEU A 113 -4.42 7.20 10.39
C LEU A 113 -5.40 7.92 11.33
N ARG A 114 -4.93 8.54 12.41
CA ARG A 114 -5.75 9.33 13.33
C ARG A 114 -6.56 10.45 12.66
N ASP A 115 -6.08 10.94 11.52
CA ASP A 115 -6.76 12.02 10.79
C ASP A 115 -8.01 11.52 10.06
N PHE A 116 -8.10 10.22 9.82
CA PHE A 116 -9.18 9.54 9.10
C PHE A 116 -10.02 8.63 10.00
N ALA A 117 -9.39 7.97 10.96
CA ALA A 117 -10.05 6.99 11.82
C ALA A 117 -11.17 7.62 12.66
N GLY A 118 -12.33 6.97 12.67
CA GLY A 118 -13.54 7.48 13.31
C GLY A 118 -14.26 8.57 12.52
N ARG A 119 -13.72 8.99 11.37
CA ARG A 119 -14.32 9.92 10.42
C ARG A 119 -14.63 9.21 9.11
N ALA A 120 -13.66 8.53 8.52
CA ALA A 120 -13.90 7.61 7.42
C ALA A 120 -14.92 6.53 7.82
N LYS A 121 -15.75 6.09 6.88
CA LYS A 121 -16.83 5.13 7.16
C LYS A 121 -16.29 3.78 7.65
N ARG A 122 -15.11 3.36 7.17
CA ARG A 122 -14.47 2.12 7.55
C ARG A 122 -12.95 2.20 7.41
N THR A 123 -12.23 1.54 8.33
CA THR A 123 -10.77 1.32 8.24
C THR A 123 -10.49 -0.17 8.40
N VAL A 124 -9.68 -0.74 7.51
CA VAL A 124 -9.39 -2.18 7.53
C VAL A 124 -7.92 -2.48 7.22
N CYS A 125 -7.44 -3.59 7.79
CA CYS A 125 -6.18 -4.24 7.41
C CYS A 125 -6.39 -5.74 7.25
N SER A 126 -5.37 -6.50 6.82
CA SER A 126 -5.50 -7.95 6.85
C SER A 126 -5.42 -8.49 8.29
N GLU A 127 -6.13 -9.58 8.56
CA GLU A 127 -6.11 -10.27 9.85
C GLU A 127 -4.69 -10.80 10.16
N LEU A 128 -3.99 -11.32 9.14
CA LEU A 128 -2.61 -11.77 9.30
C LEU A 128 -1.68 -10.62 9.70
N GLU A 129 -1.86 -9.44 9.08
CA GLU A 129 -1.08 -8.25 9.43
C GLU A 129 -1.33 -7.81 10.87
N TYR A 130 -2.60 -7.80 11.28
CA TYR A 130 -2.97 -7.44 12.65
C TYR A 130 -2.27 -8.36 13.66
N PHE A 131 -2.35 -9.69 13.49
CA PHE A 131 -1.71 -10.64 14.40
C PHE A 131 -0.20 -10.60 14.33
N TYR A 132 0.37 -10.39 13.15
CA TYR A 132 1.80 -10.19 12.97
C TYR A 132 2.28 -8.98 13.77
N SER A 133 1.59 -7.86 13.64
CA SER A 133 1.94 -6.59 14.27
C SER A 133 1.75 -6.59 15.80
N CYS A 134 0.90 -7.47 16.33
CA CYS A 134 0.75 -7.66 17.76
C CYS A 134 1.95 -8.38 18.40
N ARG A 135 2.84 -9.01 17.63
CA ARG A 135 4.01 -9.71 18.16
C ARG A 135 5.09 -8.73 18.59
N TYR A 136 5.73 -8.99 19.73
CA TYR A 136 6.75 -8.11 20.31
C TYR A 136 7.91 -7.79 19.35
N VAL A 137 8.34 -8.76 18.55
CA VAL A 137 9.49 -8.65 17.63
C VAL A 137 9.29 -7.57 16.56
N TYR A 138 8.05 -7.24 16.22
CA TYR A 138 7.74 -6.31 15.13
C TYR A 138 7.50 -4.86 15.55
N LYS A 139 7.53 -4.58 16.86
CA LYS A 139 7.48 -3.21 17.38
C LYS A 139 8.58 -2.29 16.83
N ALA A 140 9.67 -2.85 16.29
CA ALA A 140 10.79 -2.06 15.80
C ALA A 140 10.47 -1.17 14.59
N ARG A 141 9.37 -1.40 13.87
CA ARG A 141 8.96 -0.61 12.69
C ARG A 141 7.59 0.03 12.85
N GLN A 142 6.89 -0.28 13.94
CA GLN A 142 5.51 0.10 14.16
C GLN A 142 5.36 0.94 15.42
N VAL A 143 4.41 1.84 15.39
CA VAL A 143 3.95 2.60 16.56
C VAL A 143 2.48 2.20 16.79
N TRP A 144 2.22 1.38 17.77
CA TRP A 144 0.90 0.82 18.01
C TRP A 144 -0.20 1.86 18.18
N ASP A 145 0.13 2.99 18.80
CA ASP A 145 -0.82 4.08 19.01
C ASP A 145 -1.31 4.70 17.69
N THR A 146 -0.62 4.47 16.57
CA THR A 146 -1.04 4.99 15.26
C THR A 146 -2.14 4.16 14.61
N TRP A 147 -2.33 2.89 15.00
CA TRP A 147 -3.30 2.00 14.35
C TRP A 147 -4.16 1.17 15.32
N MET A 148 -3.61 0.69 16.44
CA MET A 148 -4.31 -0.25 17.33
C MET A 148 -5.65 0.29 17.87
N PRO A 149 -5.78 1.56 18.26
CA PRO A 149 -7.05 2.11 18.74
C PRO A 149 -8.16 2.13 17.68
N TYR A 150 -7.80 1.99 16.41
CA TYR A 150 -8.69 2.20 15.27
C TYR A 150 -9.10 0.91 14.55
N ILE A 151 -8.44 -0.22 14.86
CA ILE A 151 -8.73 -1.55 14.27
C ILE A 151 -9.16 -2.50 15.39
N THR A 152 -10.25 -2.15 16.06
CA THR A 152 -10.69 -2.89 17.26
C THR A 152 -11.64 -4.04 16.96
N ASN A 153 -12.43 -3.93 15.88
CA ASN A 153 -13.43 -4.92 15.53
C ASN A 153 -12.86 -6.02 14.61
N GLU A 154 -13.29 -7.26 14.81
CA GLU A 154 -12.90 -8.37 13.93
C GLU A 154 -13.33 -8.15 12.48
N LYS A 155 -14.50 -7.52 12.25
CA LYS A 155 -14.99 -7.17 10.91
C LYS A 155 -14.09 -6.18 10.14
N ASP A 156 -13.19 -5.48 10.84
CA ASP A 156 -12.22 -4.56 10.26
C ASP A 156 -10.90 -5.26 9.89
N ARG A 157 -10.86 -6.60 10.05
CA ARG A 157 -9.75 -7.46 9.70
C ARG A 157 -10.15 -8.37 8.55
N LEU A 158 -9.47 -8.23 7.43
CA LEU A 158 -9.75 -9.01 6.22
C LEU A 158 -9.11 -10.40 6.32
N CYS A 159 -9.95 -11.44 6.31
CA CYS A 159 -9.48 -12.83 6.21
C CYS A 159 -9.30 -13.22 4.75
N TYR A 160 -8.07 -13.47 4.33
CA TYR A 160 -7.79 -13.94 2.97
C TYR A 160 -8.48 -15.27 2.67
N ARG A 161 -9.09 -15.34 1.48
CA ARG A 161 -9.76 -16.53 0.95
C ARG A 161 -8.97 -17.09 -0.22
N ALA A 162 -9.29 -18.31 -0.63
CA ALA A 162 -8.74 -18.88 -1.86
C ALA A 162 -9.05 -17.96 -3.06
N SER A 163 -8.04 -17.70 -3.86
CA SER A 163 -8.10 -16.83 -5.04
C SER A 163 -7.25 -17.44 -6.14
N VAL A 164 -7.59 -17.13 -7.38
CA VAL A 164 -6.74 -17.45 -8.54
C VAL A 164 -5.55 -16.50 -8.65
N LEU A 165 -5.59 -15.39 -7.87
CA LEU A 165 -4.57 -14.35 -7.88
C LEU A 165 -3.56 -14.52 -6.75
N GLY A 166 -2.35 -14.01 -7.00
CA GLY A 166 -1.30 -13.91 -6.00
C GLY A 166 -0.35 -15.10 -5.95
N PRO A 167 0.82 -14.89 -5.33
CA PRO A 167 1.89 -15.89 -5.24
C PRO A 167 1.51 -17.07 -4.34
N ALA A 168 0.51 -16.88 -3.48
CA ALA A 168 0.04 -17.88 -2.53
C ALA A 168 -1.43 -18.32 -2.79
N GLY A 169 -2.04 -17.88 -3.92
CA GLY A 169 -3.42 -18.21 -4.25
C GLY A 169 -4.42 -17.72 -3.19
N ARG A 170 -4.21 -16.53 -2.63
CA ARG A 170 -5.06 -15.93 -1.60
C ARG A 170 -5.30 -14.46 -1.87
N GLY A 171 -6.51 -14.01 -1.62
CA GLY A 171 -6.90 -12.61 -1.75
C GLY A 171 -8.22 -12.33 -1.07
N PHE A 172 -8.64 -11.08 -1.14
CA PHE A 172 -9.92 -10.61 -0.64
C PHE A 172 -10.49 -9.57 -1.59
N ASP A 173 -11.62 -9.87 -2.20
CA ASP A 173 -12.40 -8.91 -2.97
C ASP A 173 -13.20 -8.04 -2.01
N ILE A 174 -12.90 -6.74 -2.01
CA ILE A 174 -13.41 -5.79 -1.01
C ILE A 174 -14.92 -5.61 -1.13
N PHE A 175 -15.43 -5.54 -2.35
CA PHE A 175 -16.84 -5.24 -2.63
C PHE A 175 -17.61 -6.43 -3.19
N GLY A 176 -16.94 -7.51 -3.54
CA GLY A 176 -17.57 -8.71 -4.12
C GLY A 176 -17.87 -8.59 -5.60
N ASP A 177 -17.30 -7.58 -6.28
CA ASP A 177 -17.51 -7.30 -7.69
C ASP A 177 -16.21 -7.32 -8.53
N ASP A 178 -15.12 -7.77 -7.93
CA ASP A 178 -13.78 -7.83 -8.51
C ASP A 178 -13.16 -6.45 -8.85
N SER A 179 -13.75 -5.34 -8.43
CA SER A 179 -13.27 -3.99 -8.75
C SER A 179 -12.06 -3.56 -7.92
N VAL A 180 -11.99 -3.97 -6.65
CA VAL A 180 -10.86 -3.71 -5.74
C VAL A 180 -10.52 -4.98 -4.98
N ILE A 181 -9.36 -5.56 -5.28
CA ILE A 181 -8.92 -6.84 -4.73
C ILE A 181 -7.63 -6.65 -3.94
N CYS A 182 -7.63 -7.00 -2.66
CA CYS A 182 -6.44 -7.13 -1.84
C CYS A 182 -5.83 -8.51 -2.09
N ILE A 183 -4.69 -8.57 -2.78
CA ILE A 183 -3.98 -9.80 -3.11
C ILE A 183 -2.91 -10.05 -2.05
N TYR A 184 -2.93 -11.19 -1.40
CA TYR A 184 -1.93 -11.58 -0.42
C TYR A 184 -0.54 -11.72 -1.07
N THR A 185 0.35 -10.80 -0.75
CA THR A 185 1.72 -10.72 -1.25
C THR A 185 2.70 -10.62 -0.08
N PRO A 186 2.86 -11.72 0.67
CA PRO A 186 3.66 -11.72 1.89
C PRO A 186 5.15 -11.55 1.61
N GLY A 187 5.87 -11.17 2.66
CA GLY A 187 7.32 -11.17 2.68
C GLY A 187 7.93 -9.90 3.24
N HIS A 188 7.37 -8.71 2.96
CA HIS A 188 7.72 -7.49 3.67
C HIS A 188 7.22 -7.58 5.12
N THR A 189 5.94 -7.84 5.28
CA THR A 189 5.33 -8.34 6.52
C THR A 189 4.60 -9.66 6.24
N ASP A 190 4.09 -10.34 7.28
CA ASP A 190 3.34 -11.58 7.12
C ASP A 190 1.98 -11.34 6.45
N GLY A 191 1.36 -10.19 6.71
CA GLY A 191 0.02 -9.87 6.21
C GLY A 191 -0.05 -8.84 5.10
N ASN A 192 1.09 -8.37 4.58
CA ASN A 192 1.14 -7.38 3.51
C ASN A 192 0.34 -7.82 2.27
N PHE A 193 -0.34 -6.85 1.66
CA PHE A 193 -1.05 -7.07 0.41
C PHE A 193 -0.73 -6.02 -0.65
N THR A 194 -0.91 -6.42 -1.87
CA THR A 194 -0.97 -5.57 -3.06
C THR A 194 -2.44 -5.33 -3.41
N THR A 195 -2.82 -4.09 -3.73
CA THR A 195 -4.17 -3.77 -4.17
C THR A 195 -4.23 -3.74 -5.69
N LEU A 196 -5.12 -4.56 -6.26
CA LEU A 196 -5.45 -4.52 -7.67
C LEU A 196 -6.76 -3.77 -7.84
N VAL A 197 -6.78 -2.80 -8.75
CA VAL A 197 -7.95 -1.97 -9.09
C VAL A 197 -8.34 -2.26 -10.52
N ASN A 198 -9.56 -2.75 -10.74
CA ASN A 198 -10.06 -3.23 -12.01
C ASN A 198 -11.27 -2.40 -12.48
N GLN A 199 -11.26 -1.96 -13.73
CA GLN A 199 -12.30 -1.11 -14.31
C GLN A 199 -13.60 -1.86 -14.64
N SER A 200 -13.54 -3.14 -14.97
CA SER A 200 -14.70 -3.89 -15.44
C SER A 200 -15.16 -4.91 -14.41
N PRO A 201 -16.00 -4.51 -13.44
CA PRO A 201 -16.49 -5.40 -12.39
C PRO A 201 -17.30 -6.60 -12.90
N SER A 202 -17.90 -6.49 -14.09
CA SER A 202 -18.69 -7.56 -14.71
C SER A 202 -17.85 -8.63 -15.42
N ASP A 203 -16.65 -8.29 -15.79
CA ASP A 203 -15.68 -9.23 -16.36
C ASP A 203 -14.85 -9.78 -15.21
N ARG A 204 -15.38 -10.78 -14.52
CA ARG A 204 -14.66 -11.47 -13.44
C ARG A 204 -13.23 -11.69 -13.84
N PHE A 205 -12.31 -11.33 -12.96
CA PHE A 205 -10.87 -11.59 -13.11
C PHE A 205 -10.67 -13.11 -13.29
N LYS A 206 -10.90 -13.55 -14.51
CA LYS A 206 -10.58 -14.90 -14.94
C LYS A 206 -9.21 -14.80 -15.57
N GLU A 207 -8.27 -15.53 -15.02
CA GLU A 207 -7.10 -15.91 -15.76
C GLU A 207 -7.61 -16.67 -16.99
N HIS A 208 -7.64 -16.00 -18.14
CA HIS A 208 -7.84 -16.72 -19.39
C HIS A 208 -6.64 -17.62 -19.55
N GLY A 209 -6.83 -18.81 -20.10
CA GLY A 209 -5.77 -19.82 -20.22
C GLY A 209 -4.50 -19.40 -20.97
N ASP A 210 -4.44 -18.15 -21.43
CA ASP A 210 -3.28 -17.46 -21.99
C ASP A 210 -2.59 -16.48 -21.00
N GLY A 211 -3.02 -16.44 -19.72
CA GLY A 211 -2.47 -15.58 -18.69
C GLY A 211 -2.92 -14.11 -18.77
N ARG A 212 -3.96 -13.79 -19.51
CA ARG A 212 -4.45 -12.42 -19.65
C ARG A 212 -5.65 -12.16 -18.74
N TYR A 213 -5.59 -11.03 -18.05
CA TYR A 213 -6.70 -10.52 -17.23
C TYR A 213 -7.70 -9.74 -18.11
N GLY A 214 -9.03 -9.84 -17.76
CA GLY A 214 -10.16 -9.41 -18.66
C GLY A 214 -10.33 -7.93 -18.55
N GLY A 215 -9.91 -6.92 -18.58
CA GLY A 215 -10.16 -5.49 -18.44
C GLY A 215 -8.93 -4.66 -18.07
N GLU A 216 -9.02 -3.35 -18.23
CA GLU A 216 -7.93 -2.47 -17.76
C GLU A 216 -7.82 -2.51 -16.25
N PHE A 217 -6.59 -2.61 -15.73
CA PHE A 217 -6.33 -2.60 -14.31
C PHE A 217 -5.06 -1.83 -13.96
N ALA A 218 -4.98 -1.39 -12.72
CA ALA A 218 -3.78 -0.86 -12.11
C ALA A 218 -3.47 -1.60 -10.80
N VAL A 219 -2.22 -1.56 -10.40
CA VAL A 219 -1.70 -2.26 -9.22
C VAL A 219 -1.05 -1.25 -8.28
N ILE A 220 -1.45 -1.26 -7.00
CA ILE A 220 -0.77 -0.54 -5.93
C ILE A 220 0.01 -1.59 -5.14
N ALA A 221 1.33 -1.57 -5.29
CA ALA A 221 2.20 -2.64 -4.82
C ALA A 221 2.31 -2.74 -3.29
N GLY A 222 2.00 -1.64 -2.56
CA GLY A 222 2.38 -1.55 -1.15
C GLY A 222 3.90 -1.74 -1.02
N ASP A 223 4.32 -2.37 0.06
CA ASP A 223 5.73 -2.66 0.30
C ASP A 223 6.18 -4.05 -0.17
N THR A 224 5.36 -4.68 -1.01
CA THR A 224 5.80 -5.85 -1.78
C THR A 224 7.06 -5.51 -2.57
N ALA A 225 7.08 -4.31 -3.18
CA ALA A 225 8.25 -3.69 -3.79
C ALA A 225 8.23 -2.18 -3.50
N PHE A 226 9.32 -1.62 -3.02
CA PHE A 226 9.43 -0.19 -2.70
C PHE A 226 9.41 0.71 -3.92
N SER A 227 9.95 0.22 -5.03
CA SER A 227 10.18 1.02 -6.22
C SER A 227 10.23 0.17 -7.49
N ARG A 228 10.15 0.84 -8.62
CA ARG A 228 10.41 0.28 -9.95
C ARG A 228 11.69 -0.55 -9.97
N ARG A 229 12.75 -0.06 -9.34
CA ARG A 229 14.03 -0.75 -9.28
C ARG A 229 13.94 -2.14 -8.63
N ASN A 230 13.17 -2.28 -7.53
CA ASN A 230 13.00 -3.59 -6.89
C ASN A 230 12.34 -4.59 -7.84
N LEU A 231 11.37 -4.13 -8.63
CA LEU A 231 10.69 -4.94 -9.63
C LEU A 231 11.61 -5.34 -10.78
N ASP A 232 12.32 -4.36 -11.38
CA ASP A 232 13.18 -4.58 -12.54
C ASP A 232 14.37 -5.47 -12.22
N GLU A 233 14.99 -5.26 -11.07
CA GLU A 233 16.20 -5.95 -10.65
C GLU A 233 15.91 -7.19 -9.79
N MET A 234 14.64 -7.55 -9.58
CA MET A 234 14.20 -8.67 -8.74
C MET A 234 14.90 -8.64 -7.36
N SER A 235 14.83 -7.49 -6.69
CA SER A 235 15.47 -7.28 -5.40
C SER A 235 14.46 -6.91 -4.32
N VAL A 236 14.73 -7.31 -3.09
CA VAL A 236 13.88 -6.99 -1.94
C VAL A 236 14.50 -5.89 -1.10
N PRO A 237 13.69 -5.06 -0.40
CA PRO A 237 14.15 -4.21 0.68
C PRO A 237 14.89 -5.02 1.77
N GLY A 238 15.76 -4.35 2.51
CA GLY A 238 16.64 -4.99 3.49
C GLY A 238 15.94 -5.48 4.76
N TYR A 239 14.75 -4.98 5.01
CA TYR A 239 13.93 -5.34 6.16
C TYR A 239 12.62 -5.99 5.69
N GLY A 240 12.56 -7.27 5.72
CA GLY A 240 11.36 -8.04 5.42
C GLY A 240 11.21 -9.20 6.40
N PHE A 241 10.00 -9.69 6.53
CA PHE A 241 9.66 -10.87 7.33
C PHE A 241 10.24 -12.13 6.71
N ASP A 242 10.04 -12.32 5.41
CA ASP A 242 10.56 -13.46 4.66
C ASP A 242 10.97 -13.03 3.25
N ARG A 243 12.27 -13.03 3.03
CA ARG A 243 12.86 -12.63 1.76
C ARG A 243 12.44 -13.51 0.59
N ARG A 244 12.27 -14.83 0.82
CA ARG A 244 11.90 -15.76 -0.26
C ARG A 244 10.45 -15.55 -0.67
N MET A 245 9.59 -15.35 0.31
CA MET A 245 8.19 -15.01 0.06
C MET A 245 8.09 -13.66 -0.68
N GLN A 246 8.85 -12.64 -0.25
CA GLN A 246 8.83 -11.33 -0.90
C GLN A 246 9.31 -11.39 -2.36
N LEU A 247 10.34 -12.18 -2.67
CA LEU A 247 10.76 -12.40 -4.05
C LEU A 247 9.66 -13.02 -4.91
N ARG A 248 8.95 -14.03 -4.41
CA ARG A 248 7.79 -14.61 -5.11
C ARG A 248 6.68 -13.60 -5.32
N SER A 249 6.48 -12.72 -4.35
CA SER A 249 5.50 -11.63 -4.45
C SER A 249 5.92 -10.60 -5.51
N ILE A 250 7.21 -10.28 -5.62
CA ILE A 250 7.75 -9.42 -6.70
C ILE A 250 7.64 -10.11 -8.06
N GLU A 251 7.93 -11.41 -8.16
CA GLU A 251 7.71 -12.19 -9.38
C GLU A 251 6.26 -12.15 -9.85
N PHE A 252 5.33 -12.19 -8.91
CA PHE A 252 3.91 -12.04 -9.22
C PHE A 252 3.59 -10.63 -9.76
N LEU A 253 4.11 -9.55 -9.15
CA LEU A 253 3.96 -8.20 -9.68
C LEU A 253 4.50 -8.08 -11.11
N LYS A 254 5.63 -8.73 -11.40
CA LYS A 254 6.23 -8.72 -12.73
C LYS A 254 5.36 -9.45 -13.77
N LYS A 255 4.64 -10.49 -13.36
CA LYS A 255 3.65 -11.16 -14.23
C LYS A 255 2.45 -10.25 -14.51
N LEU A 256 1.96 -9.51 -13.50
CA LEU A 256 0.90 -8.53 -13.69
C LEU A 256 1.33 -7.42 -14.64
N GLU A 257 2.55 -6.92 -14.52
CA GLU A 257 3.10 -5.88 -15.40
C GLU A 257 3.18 -6.32 -16.86
N ALA A 258 3.47 -7.58 -17.10
CA ALA A 258 3.56 -8.14 -18.45
C ALA A 258 2.20 -8.28 -19.14
N ASP A 259 1.09 -8.15 -18.41
CA ASP A 259 -0.24 -8.17 -18.99
C ASP A 259 -0.52 -6.85 -19.75
N ARG A 260 -1.01 -6.96 -20.99
CA ARG A 260 -1.34 -5.80 -21.83
C ARG A 260 -2.39 -4.86 -21.24
N ASN A 261 -3.22 -5.37 -20.33
CA ASN A 261 -4.28 -4.62 -19.66
C ASN A 261 -3.77 -3.90 -18.42
N CYS A 262 -2.55 -4.17 -17.96
CA CYS A 262 -1.91 -3.48 -16.85
C CYS A 262 -1.54 -2.05 -17.26
N ARG A 263 -2.24 -1.08 -16.71
CA ARG A 263 -2.01 0.36 -17.02
C ARG A 263 -0.87 0.95 -16.21
N ALA A 264 -0.70 0.49 -14.98
CA ALA A 264 0.38 0.95 -14.09
C ALA A 264 0.61 -0.02 -12.94
N ILE A 265 1.87 -0.04 -12.45
CA ILE A 265 2.20 -0.50 -11.10
C ILE A 265 2.71 0.70 -10.32
N LEU A 266 2.02 1.03 -9.23
CA LEU A 266 2.30 2.16 -8.35
C LEU A 266 3.02 1.66 -7.09
N PHE A 267 4.05 2.38 -6.67
CA PHE A 267 4.92 2.00 -5.55
C PHE A 267 4.83 3.02 -4.41
N SER A 268 4.88 2.56 -3.18
CA SER A 268 4.82 3.42 -2.00
C SER A 268 6.05 4.34 -1.87
N HIS A 269 7.20 3.94 -2.39
CA HIS A 269 8.47 4.63 -2.18
C HIS A 269 9.22 4.99 -3.48
N SER A 270 8.44 5.24 -4.54
CA SER A 270 8.98 5.70 -5.82
C SER A 270 8.17 6.86 -6.36
N THR A 271 8.84 7.82 -6.99
CA THR A 271 8.14 8.88 -7.72
C THR A 271 7.43 8.25 -8.91
N PRO A 272 6.11 8.38 -9.04
CA PRO A 272 5.38 7.84 -10.17
C PRO A 272 5.64 8.66 -11.44
N ASP A 273 5.56 8.01 -12.60
CA ASP A 273 5.63 8.69 -13.90
C ASP A 273 4.43 9.63 -14.10
N ASN A 274 3.27 9.23 -13.59
CA ASN A 274 2.05 10.03 -13.59
C ASN A 274 1.44 10.06 -12.19
N SER A 275 1.01 11.23 -11.74
CA SER A 275 0.35 11.40 -10.44
C SER A 275 -1.13 10.97 -10.46
N GLU A 276 -1.70 10.76 -11.64
CA GLU A 276 -3.08 10.26 -11.81
C GLU A 276 -3.13 9.17 -12.88
N ILE A 277 -3.81 8.07 -12.56
CA ILE A 277 -4.12 6.97 -13.49
C ILE A 277 -5.62 6.91 -13.67
N ILE A 278 -6.06 6.83 -14.89
CA ILE A 278 -7.49 6.69 -15.25
C ILE A 278 -7.67 5.33 -15.92
N LEU A 279 -8.57 4.52 -15.37
CA LEU A 279 -9.01 3.25 -15.95
C LEU A 279 -10.36 3.49 -16.65
N LYS A 280 -10.45 3.05 -17.91
CA LYS A 280 -11.61 3.28 -18.80
C LYS A 280 -12.30 1.99 -19.18
#